data_b51d973ed7728f60b125aaf62bf33697
#
_entry.id   b51d973ed7728f60b125aaf62bf33697
#
_cell.length_a   1.000
_cell.length_b   1.000
_cell.length_c   1.000
_cell.angle_alpha   90.00
_cell.angle_beta   90.00
_cell.angle_gamma   90.00
#
_symmetry.space_group_name_H-M   'P 1'
#
loop_
_entity.id
_entity.type
_entity.pdbx_description
1 polymer ?
#
loop_
_entity_poly.entity_id
_entity_poly.type
_entity_poly.pdbx_seq_one_letter_code
_entity_poly.pdbx_strand_id
1 'polypeptide(L)'
;MKNIFYSSMLVISILLFQSCEDTIKIGLPTDQINTENVFKDKRSATAALADLYISLREASLFSGNSQGIGTSLGLYTDELEPIFSFPGSDDIQLFNNSLDPTRYVISTLWSTSYSNIYAINSFINGVTNSDGITSEEKELLLAQAYVLRAMYYQTLTQIYGDIPYTTSTNYKANTKIIKTPALEVLKLIEQDLLKAIEALSYSDGSSNKYYPNKAVAELILAKNYLLQKRYEKAEFYSKLVMDNPQYSIETDPSKVFKNSAKSTLWQIANSTAIAATYEASNYIMIFSDWSYKLNPALLNSFENNDLRKQLWIKEFEDTGSLYAYKYKNRRNNSDECSILFRIEEAYFILSEALIYQNREKEAIPYLNIVRQRANLLALPNTLDKQQTLEAMLKESQKEFFLEHGRRFFDLKRNNKLSLLKPSKPNWQDKHALFPYPDKEILINPNLNPQNDY
;
A
#
# COMPACT_ATOMS: atom_id res chain seq x y z
N MET A 1 -11.31 36.19 78.07
CA MET A 1 -12.18 35.16 77.45
C MET A 1 -12.37 35.34 75.97
N LYS A 2 -12.55 36.54 75.39
CA LYS A 2 -12.74 36.72 73.90
C LYS A 2 -11.50 36.27 73.12
N ASN A 3 -10.31 36.49 73.50
CA ASN A 3 -9.08 36.15 72.77
C ASN A 3 -8.81 34.64 72.69
N ILE A 4 -9.25 33.89 73.71
CA ILE A 4 -9.12 32.39 73.70
C ILE A 4 -10.10 31.80 72.77
N PHE A 5 -11.31 32.39 72.56
CA PHE A 5 -12.33 31.92 71.68
C PHE A 5 -11.92 32.08 70.22
N TYR A 6 -11.28 33.20 69.84
CA TYR A 6 -10.74 33.44 68.52
C TYR A 6 -9.54 32.55 68.18
N SER A 7 -8.68 32.29 69.15
CA SER A 7 -7.52 31.39 68.99
C SER A 7 -7.99 29.94 68.80
N SER A 8 -9.02 29.48 69.50
CA SER A 8 -9.61 28.14 69.34
C SER A 8 -10.33 27.96 68.01
N MET A 9 -11.01 29.01 67.55
CA MET A 9 -11.71 29.01 66.27
C MET A 9 -10.74 29.00 65.07
N LEU A 10 -9.57 29.63 65.19
CA LEU A 10 -8.51 29.63 64.19
C LEU A 10 -7.83 28.24 64.07
N VAL A 11 -7.60 27.56 65.20
CA VAL A 11 -7.00 26.21 65.20
C VAL A 11 -7.96 25.17 64.66
N ILE A 12 -9.27 25.29 64.91
CA ILE A 12 -10.29 24.40 64.33
C ILE A 12 -10.42 24.63 62.81
N SER A 13 -10.28 25.87 62.32
CA SER A 13 -10.31 26.18 60.87
C SER A 13 -9.10 25.58 60.11
N ILE A 14 -7.92 25.47 60.75
CA ILE A 14 -6.71 24.90 60.12
C ILE A 14 -6.79 23.35 60.00
N LEU A 15 -7.52 22.70 60.91
CA LEU A 15 -7.72 21.24 60.90
C LEU A 15 -8.72 20.76 59.86
N LEU A 16 -9.49 21.63 59.22
CA LEU A 16 -10.47 21.28 58.18
C LEU A 16 -9.90 21.28 56.77
N PHE A 17 -8.63 21.66 56.56
CA PHE A 17 -7.95 21.63 55.25
C PHE A 17 -6.98 20.46 55.08
N GLN A 18 -7.07 19.43 55.91
CA GLN A 18 -6.48 18.13 55.56
C GLN A 18 -7.39 17.46 54.54
N SER A 19 -7.36 17.97 53.32
CA SER A 19 -7.97 17.30 52.16
C SER A 19 -7.20 16.03 51.90
N CYS A 20 -7.85 14.89 52.02
CA CYS A 20 -7.32 13.61 51.55
C CYS A 20 -7.12 13.70 50.02
N GLU A 21 -5.89 13.91 49.58
CA GLU A 21 -5.53 13.79 48.15
C GLU A 21 -5.56 12.35 47.63
N ASP A 22 -5.82 11.36 48.49
CA ASP A 22 -5.68 9.92 48.15
C ASP A 22 -7.00 9.15 47.89
N THR A 23 -8.16 9.84 47.70
CA THR A 23 -9.41 9.09 47.69
C THR A 23 -10.24 9.20 46.39
N ILE A 24 -9.70 9.77 45.31
CA ILE A 24 -10.36 9.69 44.03
C ILE A 24 -9.40 9.02 43.02
N LYS A 25 -9.15 7.74 43.19
CA LYS A 25 -8.85 6.87 42.05
C LYS A 25 -10.17 6.70 41.31
N ILE A 26 -10.48 7.64 40.45
CA ILE A 26 -11.51 7.41 39.41
C ILE A 26 -10.97 6.24 38.61
N GLY A 27 -11.54 5.06 38.82
CA GLY A 27 -11.30 3.93 37.94
C GLY A 27 -11.56 4.42 36.53
N LEU A 28 -10.61 4.24 35.62
CA LEU A 28 -10.84 4.54 34.19
C LEU A 28 -12.16 3.89 33.80
N PRO A 29 -13.02 4.58 33.02
CA PRO A 29 -14.26 3.99 32.53
C PRO A 29 -13.97 2.62 31.94
N THR A 30 -14.72 1.62 32.33
CA THR A 30 -14.54 0.20 31.88
C THR A 30 -14.80 0.02 30.40
N ASP A 31 -15.34 1.02 29.75
CA ASP A 31 -15.63 1.12 28.33
C ASP A 31 -14.55 1.89 27.51
N GLN A 32 -13.56 2.51 28.16
CA GLN A 32 -12.37 3.03 27.47
C GLN A 32 -11.29 1.95 27.42
N ILE A 33 -11.02 1.44 26.22
CA ILE A 33 -9.90 0.54 25.96
C ILE A 33 -8.62 1.37 26.09
N ASN A 34 -7.97 1.32 27.26
CA ASN A 34 -6.65 1.92 27.40
C ASN A 34 -5.56 1.01 26.83
N THR A 35 -4.41 1.57 26.51
CA THR A 35 -3.28 0.86 25.90
C THR A 35 -2.86 -0.39 26.71
N GLU A 36 -2.93 -0.35 28.03
CA GLU A 36 -2.57 -1.48 28.90
C GLU A 36 -3.53 -2.65 28.73
N ASN A 37 -4.83 -2.40 28.53
CA ASN A 37 -5.84 -3.44 28.30
C ASN A 37 -5.76 -4.06 26.89
N VAL A 38 -5.32 -3.29 25.88
CA VAL A 38 -5.19 -3.77 24.50
C VAL A 38 -4.13 -4.87 24.36
N PHE A 39 -3.03 -4.75 25.09
CA PHE A 39 -1.88 -5.67 24.96
C PHE A 39 -1.69 -6.59 26.17
N LYS A 40 -2.73 -6.78 26.98
CA LYS A 40 -2.65 -7.65 28.17
C LYS A 40 -2.52 -9.13 27.86
N ASP A 41 -2.97 -9.57 26.68
CA ASP A 41 -2.94 -10.97 26.23
C ASP A 41 -2.96 -11.05 24.69
N LYS A 42 -2.66 -12.24 24.15
CA LYS A 42 -2.68 -12.53 22.70
C LYS A 42 -4.02 -12.19 22.04
N ARG A 43 -5.15 -12.48 22.70
CA ARG A 43 -6.49 -12.30 22.13
C ARG A 43 -6.76 -10.82 21.84
N SER A 44 -6.50 -9.97 22.81
CA SER A 44 -6.68 -8.52 22.66
C SER A 44 -5.69 -7.91 21.68
N ALA A 45 -4.42 -8.36 21.66
CA ALA A 45 -3.44 -7.95 20.66
C ALA A 45 -3.83 -8.40 19.24
N THR A 46 -4.36 -9.62 19.07
CA THR A 46 -4.86 -10.08 17.76
C THR A 46 -6.04 -9.22 17.27
N ALA A 47 -6.93 -8.79 18.16
CA ALA A 47 -8.00 -7.86 17.79
C ALA A 47 -7.45 -6.49 17.35
N ALA A 48 -6.43 -5.97 18.03
CA ALA A 48 -5.76 -4.74 17.62
C ALA A 48 -5.03 -4.89 16.26
N LEU A 49 -4.42 -6.04 15.98
CA LEU A 49 -3.86 -6.33 14.67
C LEU A 49 -4.93 -6.39 13.58
N ALA A 50 -6.10 -6.96 13.86
CA ALA A 50 -7.22 -6.99 12.93
C ALA A 50 -7.69 -5.57 12.57
N ASP A 51 -7.65 -4.62 13.51
CA ASP A 51 -7.97 -3.22 13.25
C ASP A 51 -6.99 -2.57 12.26
N LEU A 52 -5.69 -2.92 12.30
CA LEU A 52 -4.72 -2.48 11.30
C LEU A 52 -5.08 -2.99 9.88
N TYR A 53 -5.61 -4.22 9.76
CA TYR A 53 -6.09 -4.74 8.48
C TYR A 53 -7.40 -4.10 8.03
N ILE A 54 -8.29 -3.75 8.96
CA ILE A 54 -9.48 -2.96 8.64
C ILE A 54 -9.05 -1.60 8.10
N SER A 55 -8.13 -0.93 8.77
CA SER A 55 -7.59 0.35 8.31
C SER A 55 -6.90 0.24 6.95
N LEU A 56 -6.19 -0.86 6.68
CA LEU A 56 -5.60 -1.15 5.38
C LEU A 56 -6.66 -1.23 4.27
N ARG A 57 -7.83 -1.81 4.54
CA ARG A 57 -8.96 -1.89 3.61
C ARG A 57 -9.66 -0.55 3.42
N GLU A 58 -10.04 0.10 4.55
CA GLU A 58 -10.97 1.24 4.53
C GLU A 58 -10.27 2.58 4.28
N ALA A 59 -9.12 2.79 4.89
CA ALA A 59 -8.47 4.09 4.99
C ALA A 59 -6.96 3.98 4.79
N SER A 60 -6.54 3.54 3.61
CA SER A 60 -5.12 3.46 3.26
C SER A 60 -4.88 3.80 1.79
N LEU A 61 -3.63 4.09 1.48
CA LEU A 61 -3.18 4.24 0.10
C LEU A 61 -3.31 2.95 -0.73
N PHE A 62 -3.45 1.78 -0.07
CA PHE A 62 -3.64 0.47 -0.73
C PHE A 62 -5.11 0.09 -0.93
N SER A 63 -6.05 0.89 -0.42
CA SER A 63 -7.47 0.67 -0.66
C SER A 63 -7.80 0.73 -2.15
N GLY A 64 -8.70 -0.12 -2.63
CA GLY A 64 -9.21 -0.10 -4.01
C GLY A 64 -10.19 1.03 -4.31
N ASN A 65 -10.45 1.93 -3.35
CA ASN A 65 -11.36 3.05 -3.50
C ASN A 65 -10.75 4.20 -4.33
N SER A 66 -11.51 5.26 -4.54
CA SER A 66 -11.08 6.42 -5.34
C SER A 66 -9.90 7.20 -4.74
N GLN A 67 -9.61 7.05 -3.45
CA GLN A 67 -8.49 7.70 -2.77
C GLN A 67 -7.22 6.82 -2.73
N GLY A 68 -7.32 5.56 -3.12
CA GLY A 68 -6.18 4.65 -3.18
C GLY A 68 -5.24 4.95 -4.35
N ILE A 69 -3.99 4.48 -4.24
CA ILE A 69 -2.97 4.72 -5.28
C ILE A 69 -3.27 4.00 -6.60
N GLY A 70 -4.12 2.98 -6.62
CA GLY A 70 -4.60 2.38 -7.87
C GLY A 70 -5.33 3.40 -8.74
N THR A 71 -6.25 4.16 -8.15
CA THR A 71 -7.00 5.22 -8.83
C THR A 71 -6.15 6.47 -9.04
N SER A 72 -5.54 6.99 -7.96
CA SER A 72 -4.78 8.25 -8.02
C SER A 72 -3.63 8.17 -9.03
N LEU A 73 -2.82 7.12 -9.00
CA LEU A 73 -1.72 6.94 -9.94
C LEU A 73 -2.20 6.44 -11.32
N GLY A 74 -3.36 5.77 -11.39
CA GLY A 74 -4.02 5.45 -12.66
C GLY A 74 -4.42 6.70 -13.44
N LEU A 75 -5.00 7.70 -12.75
CA LEU A 75 -5.28 9.03 -13.31
C LEU A 75 -4.00 9.81 -13.64
N TYR A 76 -2.99 9.72 -12.79
CA TYR A 76 -1.73 10.43 -12.94
C TYR A 76 -0.87 9.91 -14.10
N THR A 77 -1.07 8.65 -14.46
CA THR A 77 -0.44 7.98 -15.60
C THR A 77 -1.41 7.85 -16.80
N ASP A 78 -1.09 6.93 -17.70
CA ASP A 78 -1.81 6.63 -18.93
C ASP A 78 -2.83 5.47 -18.79
N GLU A 79 -3.44 5.29 -17.58
CA GLU A 79 -4.35 4.17 -17.33
C GLU A 79 -5.81 4.58 -17.22
N LEU A 80 -6.12 5.72 -16.58
CA LEU A 80 -7.48 6.20 -16.38
C LEU A 80 -7.72 7.60 -16.95
N GLU A 81 -8.99 7.87 -17.27
CA GLU A 81 -9.53 9.20 -17.55
C GLU A 81 -10.79 9.42 -16.69
N PRO A 82 -10.97 10.62 -16.12
CA PRO A 82 -12.21 10.97 -15.45
C PRO A 82 -13.28 11.24 -16.51
N ILE A 83 -14.49 10.70 -16.32
CA ILE A 83 -15.64 10.95 -17.22
C ILE A 83 -16.35 12.22 -16.80
N PHE A 84 -16.69 12.29 -15.52
CA PHE A 84 -17.37 13.44 -14.93
C PHE A 84 -16.53 14.00 -13.79
N SER A 85 -16.06 15.23 -13.94
CA SER A 85 -15.27 15.90 -12.93
C SER A 85 -15.47 17.40 -13.02
N PHE A 86 -15.59 18.06 -11.88
CA PHE A 86 -15.65 19.52 -11.82
C PHE A 86 -14.26 20.10 -12.12
N PRO A 87 -14.21 21.23 -12.83
CA PRO A 87 -12.95 21.97 -12.99
C PRO A 87 -12.30 22.22 -11.62
N GLY A 88 -11.04 21.84 -11.49
CA GLY A 88 -10.31 21.98 -10.23
C GLY A 88 -10.51 20.85 -9.21
N SER A 89 -11.26 19.79 -9.53
CA SER A 89 -11.28 18.57 -8.70
C SER A 89 -9.91 17.88 -8.67
N ASP A 90 -9.66 17.10 -7.62
CA ASP A 90 -8.42 16.34 -7.48
C ASP A 90 -8.20 15.37 -8.65
N ASP A 91 -9.27 14.74 -9.15
CA ASP A 91 -9.20 13.84 -10.30
C ASP A 91 -8.69 14.53 -11.58
N ILE A 92 -9.19 15.75 -11.85
CA ILE A 92 -8.71 16.58 -12.97
C ILE A 92 -7.27 17.03 -12.77
N GLN A 93 -6.88 17.37 -11.54
CA GLN A 93 -5.51 17.77 -11.24
C GLN A 93 -4.53 16.60 -11.41
N LEU A 94 -4.92 15.41 -10.93
CA LEU A 94 -4.15 14.17 -11.17
C LEU A 94 -4.04 13.87 -12.66
N PHE A 95 -5.17 13.88 -13.38
CA PHE A 95 -5.21 13.55 -14.79
C PHE A 95 -4.38 14.52 -15.65
N ASN A 96 -4.40 15.81 -15.32
CA ASN A 96 -3.64 16.84 -16.02
C ASN A 96 -2.20 17.01 -15.53
N ASN A 97 -1.73 16.23 -14.56
CA ASN A 97 -0.43 16.40 -13.90
C ASN A 97 -0.21 17.87 -13.44
N SER A 98 -1.25 18.45 -12.81
CA SER A 98 -1.24 19.84 -12.34
C SER A 98 -1.51 19.94 -10.83
N LEU A 99 -0.95 18.97 -10.07
CA LEU A 99 -1.06 18.94 -8.63
C LEU A 99 -0.40 20.15 -7.98
N ASP A 100 -1.01 20.65 -6.94
CA ASP A 100 -0.40 21.60 -6.03
C ASP A 100 -0.43 21.08 -4.57
N PRO A 101 0.46 21.56 -3.69
CA PRO A 101 0.61 21.07 -2.32
C PRO A 101 -0.63 21.21 -1.42
N THR A 102 -1.60 22.06 -1.80
CA THR A 102 -2.82 22.33 -1.01
C THR A 102 -3.94 21.32 -1.27
N ARG A 103 -3.78 20.44 -2.27
CA ARG A 103 -4.81 19.51 -2.70
C ARG A 103 -5.17 18.47 -1.65
N TYR A 104 -6.46 18.14 -1.61
CA TYR A 104 -6.99 17.16 -0.67
C TYR A 104 -6.37 15.78 -0.88
N VAL A 105 -6.20 15.32 -2.13
CA VAL A 105 -5.55 14.04 -2.44
C VAL A 105 -4.13 13.97 -1.89
N ILE A 106 -3.36 15.07 -1.98
CA ILE A 106 -1.98 15.13 -1.45
C ILE A 106 -1.99 15.01 0.07
N SER A 107 -2.83 15.81 0.74
CA SER A 107 -2.93 15.78 2.20
C SER A 107 -3.46 14.45 2.72
N THR A 108 -4.42 13.82 2.02
CA THR A 108 -5.03 12.55 2.44
C THR A 108 -4.07 11.39 2.29
N LEU A 109 -3.39 11.25 1.14
CA LEU A 109 -2.39 10.19 0.95
C LEU A 109 -1.29 10.25 2.02
N TRP A 110 -0.85 11.45 2.37
CA TRP A 110 0.15 11.65 3.42
C TRP A 110 -0.40 11.34 4.81
N SER A 111 -1.44 12.07 5.24
CA SER A 111 -1.96 11.99 6.61
C SER A 111 -2.49 10.60 6.96
N THR A 112 -3.22 9.96 6.03
CA THR A 112 -3.72 8.60 6.21
C THR A 112 -2.56 7.61 6.37
N SER A 113 -1.51 7.75 5.56
CA SER A 113 -0.34 6.87 5.64
C SER A 113 0.39 7.02 6.97
N TYR A 114 0.63 8.26 7.44
CA TYR A 114 1.31 8.48 8.72
C TYR A 114 0.43 8.13 9.92
N SER A 115 -0.90 8.26 9.83
CA SER A 115 -1.82 7.73 10.85
C SER A 115 -1.73 6.21 10.97
N ASN A 116 -1.70 5.50 9.84
CA ASN A 116 -1.52 4.05 9.84
C ASN A 116 -0.13 3.63 10.36
N ILE A 117 0.94 4.34 9.97
CA ILE A 117 2.29 4.10 10.51
C ILE A 117 2.33 4.31 12.02
N TYR A 118 1.67 5.36 12.52
CA TYR A 118 1.57 5.60 13.96
C TYR A 118 0.84 4.44 14.67
N ALA A 119 -0.29 3.98 14.12
CA ALA A 119 -1.04 2.84 14.66
C ALA A 119 -0.19 1.55 14.67
N ILE A 120 0.55 1.29 13.58
CA ILE A 120 1.48 0.15 13.48
C ILE A 120 2.61 0.27 14.53
N ASN A 121 3.22 1.45 14.68
CA ASN A 121 4.26 1.67 15.69
C ASN A 121 3.71 1.52 17.12
N SER A 122 2.48 1.99 17.37
CA SER A 122 1.80 1.80 18.66
C SER A 122 1.56 0.33 18.96
N PHE A 123 1.13 -0.44 17.94
CA PHE A 123 0.97 -1.88 18.04
C PHE A 123 2.30 -2.57 18.34
N ILE A 124 3.36 -2.26 17.59
CA ILE A 124 4.69 -2.83 17.81
C ILE A 124 5.19 -2.54 19.23
N ASN A 125 5.06 -1.31 19.68
CA ASN A 125 5.46 -0.91 21.03
C ASN A 125 4.65 -1.64 22.11
N GLY A 126 3.32 -1.73 21.94
CA GLY A 126 2.44 -2.40 22.88
C GLY A 126 2.72 -3.90 23.00
N VAL A 127 2.87 -4.61 21.88
CA VAL A 127 3.20 -6.05 21.85
C VAL A 127 4.58 -6.30 22.45
N THR A 128 5.58 -5.49 22.10
CA THR A 128 6.96 -5.63 22.61
C THR A 128 7.01 -5.55 24.12
N ASN A 129 6.31 -4.59 24.72
CA ASN A 129 6.34 -4.31 26.16
C ASN A 129 5.26 -5.09 26.96
N SER A 130 4.48 -5.94 26.34
CA SER A 130 3.46 -6.75 27.01
C SER A 130 4.10 -7.86 27.87
N ASP A 131 3.67 -8.01 29.10
CA ASP A 131 4.04 -9.14 29.96
C ASP A 131 3.10 -10.35 29.81
N GLY A 132 1.93 -10.14 29.21
CA GLY A 132 0.89 -11.18 29.07
C GLY A 132 0.89 -11.93 27.73
N ILE A 133 1.87 -11.64 26.86
CA ILE A 133 2.03 -12.30 25.53
C ILE A 133 3.36 -13.07 25.55
N THR A 134 3.34 -14.34 25.17
CA THR A 134 4.56 -15.17 25.13
C THR A 134 5.52 -14.69 24.03
N SER A 135 6.80 -15.03 24.12
CA SER A 135 7.80 -14.64 23.12
C SER A 135 7.44 -15.10 21.71
N GLU A 136 7.00 -16.34 21.55
CA GLU A 136 6.59 -16.90 20.25
C GLU A 136 5.40 -16.16 19.65
N GLU A 137 4.40 -15.81 20.49
CA GLU A 137 3.24 -15.04 20.06
C GLU A 137 3.61 -13.62 19.66
N LYS A 138 4.54 -12.99 20.40
CA LYS A 138 5.09 -11.67 20.05
C LYS A 138 5.76 -11.68 18.68
N GLU A 139 6.62 -12.68 18.43
CA GLU A 139 7.33 -12.79 17.16
C GLU A 139 6.37 -12.80 15.97
N LEU A 140 5.30 -13.60 16.01
CA LEU A 140 4.31 -13.68 14.94
C LEU A 140 3.50 -12.39 14.76
N LEU A 141 3.08 -11.77 15.87
CA LEU A 141 2.32 -10.51 15.84
C LEU A 141 3.17 -9.35 15.31
N LEU A 142 4.42 -9.25 15.78
CA LEU A 142 5.38 -8.23 15.36
C LEU A 142 5.76 -8.40 13.89
N ALA A 143 5.97 -9.63 13.42
CA ALA A 143 6.32 -9.90 12.04
C ALA A 143 5.28 -9.37 11.06
N GLN A 144 4.00 -9.55 11.34
CA GLN A 144 2.92 -9.01 10.51
C GLN A 144 2.92 -7.47 10.53
N ALA A 145 3.13 -6.85 11.69
CA ALA A 145 3.22 -5.41 11.81
C ALA A 145 4.46 -4.83 11.08
N TYR A 146 5.58 -5.54 11.07
CA TYR A 146 6.77 -5.15 10.31
C TYR A 146 6.52 -5.18 8.79
N VAL A 147 5.79 -6.17 8.29
CA VAL A 147 5.37 -6.21 6.88
C VAL A 147 4.52 -4.98 6.53
N LEU A 148 3.52 -4.66 7.36
CA LEU A 148 2.67 -3.47 7.15
C LEU A 148 3.51 -2.19 7.13
N ARG A 149 4.39 -1.99 8.12
CA ARG A 149 5.25 -0.80 8.20
C ARG A 149 6.14 -0.66 6.99
N ALA A 150 6.75 -1.74 6.55
CA ALA A 150 7.60 -1.77 5.38
C ALA A 150 6.85 -1.39 4.10
N MET A 151 5.61 -1.88 3.91
CA MET A 151 4.77 -1.52 2.77
C MET A 151 4.50 -0.03 2.69
N TYR A 152 4.10 0.60 3.81
CA TYR A 152 3.83 2.04 3.84
C TYR A 152 5.07 2.84 3.50
N TYR A 153 6.17 2.61 4.18
CA TYR A 153 7.41 3.36 3.96
C TYR A 153 8.00 3.13 2.57
N GLN A 154 7.98 1.89 2.06
CA GLN A 154 8.44 1.60 0.70
C GLN A 154 7.64 2.39 -0.35
N THR A 155 6.33 2.48 -0.18
CA THR A 155 5.46 3.19 -1.12
C THR A 155 5.62 4.71 -0.99
N LEU A 156 5.67 5.24 0.23
CA LEU A 156 5.87 6.66 0.47
C LEU A 156 7.19 7.18 -0.11
N THR A 157 8.28 6.42 -0.01
CA THR A 157 9.56 6.81 -0.64
C THR A 157 9.46 6.90 -2.16
N GLN A 158 8.62 6.08 -2.77
CA GLN A 158 8.43 6.15 -4.22
C GLN A 158 7.54 7.32 -4.65
N ILE A 159 6.58 7.73 -3.80
CA ILE A 159 5.70 8.86 -4.10
C ILE A 159 6.40 10.20 -3.79
N TYR A 160 7.04 10.34 -2.63
CA TYR A 160 7.54 11.62 -2.13
C TYR A 160 9.06 11.77 -2.15
N GLY A 161 9.81 10.69 -2.36
CA GLY A 161 11.27 10.71 -2.22
C GLY A 161 11.70 10.59 -0.77
N ASP A 162 12.45 11.58 -0.27
CA ASP A 162 12.88 11.65 1.13
C ASP A 162 11.68 11.93 2.04
N ILE A 163 11.53 11.17 3.12
CA ILE A 163 10.36 11.25 4.00
C ILE A 163 10.75 11.13 5.47
N PRO A 164 9.96 11.66 6.41
CA PRO A 164 10.11 11.33 7.82
C PRO A 164 10.03 9.83 8.07
N TYR A 165 11.07 9.25 8.65
CA TYR A 165 11.04 7.87 9.13
C TYR A 165 11.02 7.86 10.66
N THR A 166 10.03 7.22 11.25
CA THR A 166 9.92 7.09 12.71
C THR A 166 9.38 5.73 13.11
N THR A 167 9.90 5.18 14.16
CA THR A 167 9.34 4.02 14.90
C THR A 167 8.77 4.44 16.25
N SER A 168 8.81 5.75 16.56
CA SER A 168 8.38 6.31 17.84
C SER A 168 6.90 6.72 17.80
N THR A 169 6.22 6.50 18.91
CA THR A 169 4.86 7.00 19.19
C THR A 169 4.86 8.34 19.94
N ASN A 170 6.03 8.91 20.23
CA ASN A 170 6.12 10.22 20.86
C ASN A 170 5.80 11.33 19.85
N TYR A 171 4.55 11.82 19.89
CA TYR A 171 4.09 12.85 18.97
C TYR A 171 4.91 14.15 19.06
N LYS A 172 5.36 14.57 20.25
CA LYS A 172 6.18 15.78 20.42
C LYS A 172 7.54 15.68 19.72
N ALA A 173 8.13 14.49 19.70
CA ALA A 173 9.36 14.24 18.93
C ALA A 173 9.05 14.21 17.43
N ASN A 174 7.96 13.58 17.05
CA ASN A 174 7.57 13.42 15.65
C ASN A 174 7.17 14.75 14.97
N THR A 175 6.69 15.77 15.71
CA THR A 175 6.41 17.10 15.14
C THR A 175 7.64 17.88 14.70
N LYS A 176 8.84 17.42 15.03
CA LYS A 176 10.12 18.06 14.68
C LYS A 176 11.03 17.15 13.85
N ILE A 177 10.50 16.04 13.38
CA ILE A 177 11.28 15.05 12.63
C ILE A 177 11.76 15.61 11.30
N ILE A 178 13.01 15.32 10.95
CA ILE A 178 13.58 15.66 9.65
C ILE A 178 13.25 14.58 8.62
N LYS A 179 13.40 14.90 7.34
CA LYS A 179 13.32 13.89 6.28
C LYS A 179 14.53 12.96 6.36
N THR A 180 14.28 11.68 6.18
CA THR A 180 15.30 10.64 6.01
C THR A 180 15.44 10.37 4.51
N PRO A 181 16.66 10.31 3.96
CA PRO A 181 16.86 9.97 2.55
C PRO A 181 16.16 8.66 2.16
N ALA A 182 15.51 8.64 1.00
CA ALA A 182 14.72 7.50 0.53
C ALA A 182 15.52 6.19 0.58
N LEU A 183 16.79 6.19 0.15
CA LEU A 183 17.64 5.00 0.19
C LEU A 183 17.89 4.50 1.63
N GLU A 184 17.99 5.42 2.60
CA GLU A 184 18.17 5.05 4.00
C GLU A 184 16.88 4.44 4.57
N VAL A 185 15.70 5.01 4.25
CA VAL A 185 14.41 4.42 4.61
C VAL A 185 14.31 3.00 4.06
N LEU A 186 14.69 2.77 2.80
CA LEU A 186 14.69 1.43 2.19
C LEU A 186 15.59 0.43 2.93
N LYS A 187 16.73 0.86 3.47
CA LYS A 187 17.61 0.02 4.30
C LYS A 187 17.00 -0.26 5.68
N LEU A 188 16.31 0.72 6.28
CA LEU A 188 15.65 0.54 7.57
C LEU A 188 14.50 -0.46 7.48
N ILE A 189 13.65 -0.38 6.44
CA ILE A 189 12.57 -1.35 6.24
C ILE A 189 13.07 -2.73 5.75
N GLU A 190 14.27 -2.83 5.16
CA GLU A 190 14.94 -4.11 4.91
C GLU A 190 15.09 -4.89 6.22
N GLN A 191 15.45 -4.23 7.32
CA GLN A 191 15.57 -4.88 8.63
C GLN A 191 14.24 -5.39 9.17
N ASP A 192 13.15 -4.63 8.99
CA ASP A 192 11.81 -5.08 9.36
C ASP A 192 11.40 -6.33 8.59
N LEU A 193 11.63 -6.34 7.27
CA LEU A 193 11.28 -7.46 6.40
C LEU A 193 12.12 -8.72 6.71
N LEU A 194 13.40 -8.57 7.02
CA LEU A 194 14.25 -9.71 7.42
C LEU A 194 13.74 -10.34 8.71
N LYS A 195 13.40 -9.54 9.74
CA LYS A 195 12.78 -10.04 10.97
C LYS A 195 11.44 -10.74 10.69
N ALA A 196 10.62 -10.17 9.79
CA ALA A 196 9.36 -10.80 9.42
C ALA A 196 9.56 -12.16 8.72
N ILE A 197 10.55 -12.28 7.84
CA ILE A 197 10.89 -13.53 7.13
C ILE A 197 11.38 -14.62 8.10
N GLU A 198 12.10 -14.25 9.17
CA GLU A 198 12.55 -15.19 10.20
C GLU A 198 11.39 -15.76 11.00
N ALA A 199 10.40 -14.94 11.35
CA ALA A 199 9.29 -15.34 12.21
C ALA A 199 8.09 -15.93 11.47
N LEU A 200 7.82 -15.50 10.22
CA LEU A 200 6.68 -15.98 9.44
C LEU A 200 6.96 -17.33 8.77
N SER A 201 5.94 -18.17 8.74
CA SER A 201 5.90 -19.37 7.89
C SER A 201 5.25 -19.06 6.54
N TYR A 202 5.37 -19.99 5.58
CA TYR A 202 4.68 -19.87 4.28
C TYR A 202 3.15 -20.06 4.38
N SER A 203 2.67 -20.68 5.46
CA SER A 203 1.23 -20.75 5.77
C SER A 203 0.89 -19.70 6.80
N ASP A 204 -0.14 -18.88 6.52
CA ASP A 204 -0.70 -17.93 7.48
C ASP A 204 -1.69 -18.58 8.47
N GLY A 205 -1.82 -19.92 8.42
CA GLY A 205 -2.77 -20.68 9.22
C GLY A 205 -4.22 -20.60 8.73
N SER A 206 -4.49 -19.86 7.62
CA SER A 206 -5.80 -19.77 7.00
C SER A 206 -5.76 -20.23 5.54
N SER A 207 -6.88 -20.74 5.03
CA SER A 207 -7.03 -21.02 3.59
C SER A 207 -7.31 -19.76 2.76
N ASN A 208 -7.57 -18.63 3.42
CA ASN A 208 -8.11 -17.42 2.78
C ASN A 208 -7.05 -16.39 2.39
N LYS A 209 -5.78 -16.57 2.80
CA LYS A 209 -4.66 -15.66 2.48
C LYS A 209 -4.94 -14.19 2.90
N TYR A 210 -5.62 -14.01 4.05
CA TYR A 210 -5.99 -12.68 4.56
C TYR A 210 -4.88 -11.99 5.36
N TYR A 211 -3.81 -12.70 5.66
CA TYR A 211 -2.68 -12.20 6.43
C TYR A 211 -1.39 -12.37 5.65
N PRO A 212 -0.41 -11.48 5.84
CA PRO A 212 0.89 -11.65 5.21
C PRO A 212 1.60 -12.87 5.81
N ASN A 213 2.22 -13.63 4.93
CA ASN A 213 3.06 -14.77 5.29
C ASN A 213 4.49 -14.54 4.78
N LYS A 214 5.37 -15.54 4.94
CA LYS A 214 6.77 -15.47 4.55
C LYS A 214 6.95 -15.08 3.08
N ALA A 215 6.17 -15.66 2.16
CA ALA A 215 6.27 -15.35 0.73
C ALA A 215 5.92 -13.88 0.41
N VAL A 216 4.97 -13.30 1.15
CA VAL A 216 4.64 -11.86 1.02
C VAL A 216 5.80 -10.98 1.48
N ALA A 217 6.42 -11.31 2.63
CA ALA A 217 7.58 -10.57 3.14
C ALA A 217 8.78 -10.68 2.17
N GLU A 218 9.02 -11.84 1.61
CA GLU A 218 10.06 -12.09 0.60
C GLU A 218 9.81 -11.30 -0.69
N LEU A 219 8.55 -11.23 -1.16
CA LEU A 219 8.19 -10.45 -2.35
C LEU A 219 8.42 -8.95 -2.14
N ILE A 220 7.99 -8.42 -0.99
CA ILE A 220 8.19 -7.00 -0.66
C ILE A 220 9.69 -6.70 -0.52
N LEU A 221 10.47 -7.62 0.05
CA LEU A 221 11.91 -7.49 0.17
C LEU A 221 12.60 -7.55 -1.20
N ALA A 222 12.17 -8.44 -2.10
CA ALA A 222 12.67 -8.48 -3.48
C ALA A 222 12.44 -7.13 -4.20
N LYS A 223 11.25 -6.54 -4.05
CA LYS A 223 10.92 -5.21 -4.58
C LYS A 223 11.77 -4.11 -3.94
N ASN A 224 12.03 -4.21 -2.63
CA ASN A 224 12.93 -3.29 -1.92
C ASN A 224 14.35 -3.35 -2.50
N TYR A 225 14.85 -4.54 -2.80
CA TYR A 225 16.18 -4.70 -3.42
C TYR A 225 16.24 -4.15 -4.85
N LEU A 226 15.18 -4.25 -5.65
CA LEU A 226 15.13 -3.53 -6.93
C LEU A 226 15.27 -2.03 -6.75
N LEU A 227 14.57 -1.43 -5.78
CA LEU A 227 14.64 0.00 -5.46
C LEU A 227 16.03 0.41 -4.99
N GLN A 228 16.74 -0.47 -4.28
CA GLN A 228 18.13 -0.29 -3.86
C GLN A 228 19.14 -0.62 -4.98
N LYS A 229 18.70 -1.07 -6.16
CA LYS A 229 19.54 -1.57 -7.28
C LYS A 229 20.44 -2.75 -6.89
N ARG A 230 20.02 -3.55 -5.94
CA ARG A 230 20.70 -4.78 -5.48
C ARG A 230 20.09 -5.98 -6.19
N TYR A 231 20.37 -6.09 -7.47
CA TYR A 231 19.66 -6.97 -8.40
C TYR A 231 19.84 -8.46 -8.08
N GLU A 232 21.01 -8.90 -7.64
CA GLU A 232 21.26 -10.28 -7.25
C GLU A 232 20.37 -10.70 -6.05
N LYS A 233 20.15 -9.78 -5.10
CA LYS A 233 19.25 -10.04 -3.98
C LYS A 233 17.79 -10.04 -4.41
N ALA A 234 17.41 -9.12 -5.31
CA ALA A 234 16.06 -9.11 -5.87
C ALA A 234 15.77 -10.41 -6.62
N GLU A 235 16.72 -10.92 -7.42
CA GLU A 235 16.65 -12.23 -8.08
C GLU A 235 16.47 -13.36 -7.06
N PHE A 236 17.31 -13.41 -6.01
CA PHE A 236 17.26 -14.44 -5.00
C PHE A 236 15.89 -14.54 -4.32
N TYR A 237 15.37 -13.43 -3.80
CA TYR A 237 14.09 -13.43 -3.09
C TYR A 237 12.89 -13.64 -4.02
N SER A 238 12.95 -13.18 -5.28
CA SER A 238 11.90 -13.46 -6.26
C SER A 238 11.81 -14.95 -6.57
N LYS A 239 12.97 -15.63 -6.71
CA LYS A 239 13.00 -17.08 -6.93
C LYS A 239 12.43 -17.85 -5.75
N LEU A 240 12.73 -17.46 -4.50
CA LEU A 240 12.13 -18.11 -3.31
C LEU A 240 10.59 -18.08 -3.37
N VAL A 241 10.01 -16.96 -3.76
CA VAL A 241 8.56 -16.83 -3.91
C VAL A 241 8.04 -17.72 -5.06
N MET A 242 8.74 -17.73 -6.20
CA MET A 242 8.31 -18.48 -7.39
C MET A 242 8.44 -19.99 -7.22
N ASP A 243 9.46 -20.44 -6.49
CA ASP A 243 9.74 -21.86 -6.24
C ASP A 243 8.84 -22.45 -5.14
N ASN A 244 8.04 -21.62 -4.47
CA ASN A 244 7.11 -22.07 -3.44
C ASN A 244 5.91 -22.80 -4.06
N PRO A 245 5.71 -24.10 -3.78
CA PRO A 245 4.67 -24.92 -4.41
C PRO A 245 3.23 -24.53 -4.04
N GLN A 246 3.05 -23.66 -3.04
CA GLN A 246 1.73 -23.17 -2.66
C GLN A 246 1.14 -22.17 -3.68
N TYR A 247 1.98 -21.61 -4.54
CA TYR A 247 1.59 -20.58 -5.50
C TYR A 247 1.93 -20.98 -6.92
N SER A 248 1.12 -20.57 -7.84
CA SER A 248 1.40 -20.70 -9.27
C SER A 248 0.60 -19.65 -10.06
N ILE A 249 1.09 -19.29 -11.23
CA ILE A 249 0.31 -18.45 -12.14
C ILE A 249 -1.00 -19.16 -12.50
N GLU A 250 -2.11 -18.44 -12.39
CA GLU A 250 -3.39 -18.92 -12.91
C GLU A 250 -3.31 -19.06 -14.43
N THR A 251 -3.60 -20.24 -14.94
CA THR A 251 -3.59 -20.50 -16.37
C THR A 251 -4.77 -19.87 -17.11
N ASP A 252 -5.88 -19.67 -16.41
CA ASP A 252 -7.09 -19.00 -16.89
C ASP A 252 -7.15 -17.56 -16.32
N PRO A 253 -6.95 -16.53 -17.17
CA PRO A 253 -6.98 -15.14 -16.69
C PRO A 253 -8.31 -14.73 -16.04
N SER A 254 -9.41 -15.42 -16.30
CA SER A 254 -10.72 -15.13 -15.69
C SER A 254 -10.75 -15.44 -14.18
N LYS A 255 -9.81 -16.26 -13.70
CA LYS A 255 -9.73 -16.72 -12.30
C LYS A 255 -8.76 -15.92 -11.44
N VAL A 256 -7.93 -15.07 -12.03
CA VAL A 256 -6.86 -14.34 -11.33
C VAL A 256 -7.39 -13.52 -10.14
N PHE A 257 -8.57 -12.92 -10.28
CA PHE A 257 -9.18 -12.07 -9.25
C PHE A 257 -10.23 -12.76 -8.38
N LYS A 258 -10.26 -14.11 -8.43
CA LYS A 258 -11.08 -14.89 -7.49
C LYS A 258 -10.33 -15.12 -6.17
N ASN A 259 -11.06 -15.16 -5.05
CA ASN A 259 -10.47 -15.37 -3.73
C ASN A 259 -9.73 -16.71 -3.60
N SER A 260 -10.05 -17.69 -4.47
CA SER A 260 -9.41 -19.00 -4.55
C SER A 260 -8.21 -19.05 -5.50
N ALA A 261 -7.83 -17.94 -6.13
CA ALA A 261 -6.77 -17.92 -7.12
C ALA A 261 -5.43 -18.45 -6.56
N LYS A 262 -4.79 -19.34 -7.32
CA LYS A 262 -3.48 -19.90 -6.95
C LYS A 262 -2.37 -18.86 -7.01
N SER A 263 -2.56 -17.82 -7.82
CA SER A 263 -1.60 -16.73 -7.97
C SER A 263 -1.60 -15.74 -6.80
N THR A 264 -2.65 -15.66 -6.00
CA THR A 264 -2.77 -14.74 -4.88
C THR A 264 -1.84 -15.13 -3.73
N LEU A 265 -0.97 -14.21 -3.31
CA LEU A 265 -0.15 -14.33 -2.12
C LEU A 265 -0.85 -13.74 -0.89
N TRP A 266 -1.47 -12.56 -1.06
CA TRP A 266 -2.18 -11.86 -0.01
C TRP A 266 -3.35 -11.06 -0.59
N GLN A 267 -4.51 -11.18 0.06
CA GLN A 267 -5.72 -10.43 -0.27
C GLN A 267 -6.38 -9.89 1.01
N ILE A 268 -7.16 -8.83 0.88
CA ILE A 268 -7.86 -8.20 2.00
C ILE A 268 -9.27 -8.81 2.11
N ALA A 269 -9.65 -9.23 3.33
CA ALA A 269 -11.01 -9.68 3.60
C ALA A 269 -12.02 -8.54 3.36
N ASN A 270 -13.15 -8.86 2.73
CA ASN A 270 -14.24 -7.92 2.55
C ASN A 270 -14.88 -7.51 3.89
N SER A 271 -15.56 -6.37 3.93
CA SER A 271 -16.24 -5.89 5.14
C SER A 271 -17.35 -6.82 5.61
N THR A 272 -18.02 -7.48 4.68
CA THR A 272 -18.99 -8.56 4.92
C THR A 272 -18.82 -9.67 3.87
N ALA A 273 -19.40 -10.83 4.11
CA ALA A 273 -19.30 -11.99 3.21
C ALA A 273 -19.82 -11.74 1.78
N ILE A 274 -20.67 -10.72 1.59
CA ILE A 274 -21.29 -10.39 0.30
C ILE A 274 -20.91 -8.99 -0.20
N ALA A 275 -20.01 -8.29 0.50
CA ALA A 275 -19.58 -6.96 0.10
C ALA A 275 -18.74 -7.03 -1.18
N ALA A 276 -18.97 -6.09 -2.09
CA ALA A 276 -18.10 -5.89 -3.24
C ALA A 276 -16.70 -5.48 -2.78
N THR A 277 -15.69 -5.79 -3.60
CA THR A 277 -14.38 -5.14 -3.45
C THR A 277 -14.51 -3.65 -3.76
N TYR A 278 -13.62 -2.84 -3.22
CA TYR A 278 -13.62 -1.41 -3.54
C TYR A 278 -13.32 -1.17 -5.02
N GLU A 279 -12.50 -1.98 -5.65
CA GLU A 279 -12.19 -1.92 -7.08
C GLU A 279 -13.44 -2.18 -7.93
N ALA A 280 -14.24 -3.22 -7.60
CA ALA A 280 -15.51 -3.47 -8.29
C ALA A 280 -16.48 -2.30 -8.14
N SER A 281 -16.56 -1.73 -6.93
CA SER A 281 -17.42 -0.58 -6.64
C SER A 281 -16.97 0.69 -7.35
N ASN A 282 -15.67 0.88 -7.51
CA ASN A 282 -15.05 2.09 -8.05
C ASN A 282 -14.98 2.09 -9.58
N TYR A 283 -14.65 0.94 -10.19
CA TYR A 283 -14.36 0.88 -11.62
C TYR A 283 -15.50 0.35 -12.49
N ILE A 284 -16.43 -0.49 -11.96
CA ILE A 284 -17.54 -1.00 -12.78
C ILE A 284 -18.55 0.12 -13.01
N MET A 285 -18.69 0.54 -14.25
CA MET A 285 -19.66 1.55 -14.66
C MET A 285 -21.10 1.03 -14.55
N ILE A 286 -21.98 1.86 -14.00
CA ILE A 286 -23.42 1.60 -13.86
C ILE A 286 -24.27 2.74 -14.38
N PHE A 287 -23.68 3.90 -14.67
CA PHE A 287 -24.28 5.08 -15.26
C PHE A 287 -23.32 5.70 -16.28
N SER A 288 -23.84 6.43 -17.24
CA SER A 288 -23.08 7.10 -18.30
C SER A 288 -22.07 8.14 -17.80
N ASP A 289 -22.36 8.73 -16.65
CA ASP A 289 -21.56 9.75 -15.97
C ASP A 289 -20.77 9.18 -14.78
N TRP A 290 -20.46 7.86 -14.79
CA TRP A 290 -19.64 7.23 -13.78
C TRP A 290 -18.21 7.79 -13.80
N SER A 291 -17.49 7.67 -12.67
CA SER A 291 -16.29 8.45 -12.40
C SER A 291 -15.15 8.25 -13.42
N TYR A 292 -14.91 7.01 -13.90
CA TYR A 292 -13.68 6.69 -14.64
C TYR A 292 -13.93 5.76 -15.82
N LYS A 293 -13.18 6.02 -16.91
CA LYS A 293 -13.00 5.09 -18.04
C LYS A 293 -11.49 4.81 -18.23
N LEU A 294 -11.17 3.76 -18.99
CA LEU A 294 -9.79 3.45 -19.34
C LEU A 294 -9.25 4.42 -20.38
N ASN A 295 -8.00 4.82 -20.21
CA ASN A 295 -7.32 5.72 -21.14
C ASN A 295 -7.03 5.02 -22.46
N PRO A 296 -7.19 5.68 -23.62
CA PRO A 296 -6.87 5.11 -24.92
C PRO A 296 -5.44 4.59 -25.06
N ALA A 297 -4.45 5.20 -24.38
CA ALA A 297 -3.07 4.72 -24.40
C ALA A 297 -2.93 3.31 -23.82
N LEU A 298 -3.61 3.03 -22.70
CA LEU A 298 -3.68 1.69 -22.14
C LEU A 298 -4.40 0.73 -23.10
N LEU A 299 -5.56 1.12 -23.64
CA LEU A 299 -6.36 0.29 -24.53
C LEU A 299 -5.59 -0.10 -25.80
N ASN A 300 -4.80 0.82 -26.34
CA ASN A 300 -3.98 0.60 -27.54
C ASN A 300 -2.72 -0.23 -27.24
N SER A 301 -2.35 -0.44 -25.98
CA SER A 301 -1.22 -1.29 -25.60
C SER A 301 -1.50 -2.79 -25.77
N PHE A 302 -2.79 -3.18 -25.76
CA PHE A 302 -3.20 -4.57 -25.89
C PHE A 302 -3.16 -5.05 -27.34
N GLU A 303 -2.64 -6.25 -27.55
CA GLU A 303 -2.69 -6.96 -28.82
C GLU A 303 -4.10 -7.52 -29.07
N ASN A 304 -4.46 -7.75 -30.34
CA ASN A 304 -5.83 -8.13 -30.70
C ASN A 304 -6.35 -9.41 -30.01
N ASN A 305 -5.47 -10.37 -29.77
CA ASN A 305 -5.81 -11.67 -29.17
C ASN A 305 -5.54 -11.73 -27.67
N ASP A 306 -5.24 -10.60 -27.02
CA ASP A 306 -4.92 -10.57 -25.60
C ASP A 306 -6.18 -10.90 -24.77
N LEU A 307 -6.16 -12.05 -24.09
CA LEU A 307 -7.26 -12.49 -23.24
C LEU A 307 -7.55 -11.53 -22.09
N ARG A 308 -6.56 -10.78 -21.62
CA ARG A 308 -6.76 -9.77 -20.57
C ARG A 308 -7.64 -8.64 -21.06
N LYS A 309 -7.48 -8.21 -22.33
CA LYS A 309 -8.37 -7.22 -22.94
C LYS A 309 -9.82 -7.71 -22.95
N GLN A 310 -10.02 -8.98 -23.31
CA GLN A 310 -11.35 -9.57 -23.42
C GLN A 310 -12.00 -9.84 -22.06
N LEU A 311 -11.21 -10.19 -21.03
CA LEU A 311 -11.72 -10.66 -19.75
C LEU A 311 -11.69 -9.60 -18.64
N TRP A 312 -10.77 -8.63 -18.72
CA TRP A 312 -10.54 -7.63 -17.66
C TRP A 312 -10.99 -6.22 -18.05
N ILE A 313 -11.53 -6.05 -19.25
CA ILE A 313 -12.08 -4.80 -19.76
C ILE A 313 -13.48 -5.07 -20.26
N LYS A 314 -14.41 -4.15 -19.99
CA LYS A 314 -15.78 -4.24 -20.48
C LYS A 314 -16.25 -2.89 -21.01
N GLU A 315 -17.11 -2.94 -22.01
CA GLU A 315 -17.76 -1.77 -22.59
C GLU A 315 -19.05 -1.46 -21.82
N PHE A 316 -19.29 -0.18 -21.57
CA PHE A 316 -20.56 0.34 -21.10
C PHE A 316 -21.41 0.70 -22.34
N GLU A 317 -22.46 -0.06 -22.56
CA GLU A 317 -23.22 -0.08 -23.83
C GLU A 317 -23.81 1.29 -24.19
N ASP A 318 -24.25 2.08 -23.20
CA ASP A 318 -24.89 3.37 -23.43
C ASP A 318 -23.96 4.43 -24.04
N THR A 319 -22.65 4.33 -23.79
CA THR A 319 -21.66 5.35 -24.20
C THR A 319 -20.50 4.79 -25.03
N GLY A 320 -20.34 3.48 -25.11
CA GLY A 320 -19.16 2.85 -25.69
C GLY A 320 -17.89 3.01 -24.86
N SER A 321 -17.99 3.53 -23.61
CA SER A 321 -16.86 3.74 -22.74
C SER A 321 -16.33 2.41 -22.20
N LEU A 322 -14.99 2.22 -22.25
CA LEU A 322 -14.35 1.01 -21.74
C LEU A 322 -13.89 1.22 -20.30
N TYR A 323 -14.19 0.27 -19.42
CA TYR A 323 -13.86 0.32 -17.99
C TYR A 323 -13.15 -0.96 -17.52
N ALA A 324 -12.46 -0.86 -16.37
CA ALA A 324 -11.79 -2.01 -15.77
C ALA A 324 -12.79 -2.99 -15.17
N TYR A 325 -12.66 -4.25 -15.58
CA TYR A 325 -13.55 -5.36 -15.19
C TYR A 325 -12.73 -6.56 -14.68
N LYS A 326 -11.67 -6.29 -13.92
CA LYS A 326 -10.87 -7.32 -13.27
C LYS A 326 -11.69 -8.01 -12.17
N TYR A 327 -12.30 -7.23 -11.28
CA TYR A 327 -13.32 -7.68 -10.34
C TYR A 327 -14.70 -7.53 -11.01
N LYS A 328 -15.59 -8.48 -10.77
CA LYS A 328 -16.85 -8.60 -11.54
C LYS A 328 -18.09 -8.44 -10.66
N ASN A 329 -17.93 -8.63 -9.35
CA ASN A 329 -19.02 -8.73 -8.41
C ASN A 329 -19.26 -7.41 -7.67
N ARG A 330 -19.95 -6.47 -8.30
CA ARG A 330 -20.35 -5.21 -7.65
C ARG A 330 -21.47 -5.39 -6.62
N ARG A 331 -22.19 -6.52 -6.66
CA ARG A 331 -23.26 -6.88 -5.73
C ARG A 331 -23.20 -8.38 -5.46
N ASN A 332 -23.63 -8.79 -4.26
CA ASN A 332 -23.69 -10.20 -3.86
C ASN A 332 -22.36 -10.94 -4.12
N ASN A 333 -21.26 -10.29 -3.82
CA ASN A 333 -19.93 -10.84 -4.01
C ASN A 333 -19.73 -12.02 -3.04
N SER A 334 -19.31 -13.17 -3.55
CA SER A 334 -19.03 -14.37 -2.75
C SER A 334 -17.67 -14.98 -3.03
N ASP A 335 -16.96 -14.53 -4.07
CA ASP A 335 -15.76 -15.19 -4.56
C ASP A 335 -14.63 -14.25 -4.99
N GLU A 336 -14.70 -12.95 -4.63
CA GLU A 336 -13.67 -11.96 -4.92
C GLU A 336 -13.25 -11.21 -3.65
N CYS A 337 -11.95 -10.99 -3.49
CA CYS A 337 -11.34 -10.15 -2.46
C CYS A 337 -10.29 -9.26 -3.09
N SER A 338 -10.08 -8.04 -2.56
CA SER A 338 -9.05 -7.12 -3.06
C SER A 338 -7.66 -7.74 -2.90
N ILE A 339 -6.97 -7.99 -4.00
CA ILE A 339 -5.64 -8.60 -4.02
C ILE A 339 -4.59 -7.51 -3.77
N LEU A 340 -3.73 -7.72 -2.76
CA LEU A 340 -2.57 -6.86 -2.50
C LEU A 340 -1.33 -7.32 -3.25
N PHE A 341 -1.07 -8.63 -3.23
CA PHE A 341 0.09 -9.23 -3.88
C PHE A 341 -0.25 -10.55 -4.55
N ARG A 342 0.32 -10.76 -5.71
CA ARG A 342 0.20 -12.00 -6.47
C ARG A 342 1.53 -12.40 -7.09
N ILE A 343 1.69 -13.70 -7.38
CA ILE A 343 2.97 -14.29 -7.78
C ILE A 343 3.54 -13.69 -9.07
N GLU A 344 2.71 -13.19 -9.96
CA GLU A 344 3.14 -12.53 -11.19
C GLU A 344 4.12 -11.38 -10.91
N GLU A 345 3.99 -10.69 -9.75
CA GLU A 345 4.96 -9.66 -9.39
C GLU A 345 6.37 -10.21 -9.24
N ALA A 346 6.53 -11.43 -8.70
CA ALA A 346 7.84 -12.06 -8.58
C ALA A 346 8.48 -12.33 -9.95
N TYR A 347 7.68 -12.72 -10.95
CA TYR A 347 8.16 -12.93 -12.33
C TYR A 347 8.68 -11.63 -12.95
N PHE A 348 8.00 -10.50 -12.73
CA PHE A 348 8.44 -9.20 -13.24
C PHE A 348 9.65 -8.65 -12.47
N ILE A 349 9.71 -8.83 -11.14
CA ILE A 349 10.87 -8.45 -10.33
C ILE A 349 12.11 -9.25 -10.76
N LEU A 350 11.97 -10.57 -10.95
CA LEU A 350 13.03 -11.42 -11.44
C LEU A 350 13.49 -11.00 -12.84
N SER A 351 12.55 -10.78 -13.75
CA SER A 351 12.88 -10.37 -15.13
C SER A 351 13.64 -9.04 -15.13
N GLU A 352 13.20 -8.04 -14.36
CA GLU A 352 13.89 -6.76 -14.25
C GLU A 352 15.29 -6.92 -13.64
N ALA A 353 15.41 -7.70 -12.57
CA ALA A 353 16.71 -7.97 -11.95
C ALA A 353 17.70 -8.61 -12.92
N LEU A 354 17.26 -9.58 -13.72
CA LEU A 354 18.08 -10.23 -14.75
C LEU A 354 18.49 -9.26 -15.86
N ILE A 355 17.55 -8.43 -16.35
CA ILE A 355 17.83 -7.42 -17.38
C ILE A 355 18.92 -6.45 -16.91
N TYR A 356 18.86 -5.98 -15.66
CA TYR A 356 19.87 -5.08 -15.11
C TYR A 356 21.22 -5.76 -14.83
N GLN A 357 21.25 -7.08 -14.70
CA GLN A 357 22.47 -7.88 -14.64
C GLN A 357 23.03 -8.24 -16.04
N ASN A 358 22.49 -7.71 -17.14
CA ASN A 358 22.81 -8.05 -18.53
C ASN A 358 22.56 -9.53 -18.87
N ARG A 359 21.52 -10.09 -18.30
CA ARG A 359 21.04 -11.48 -18.49
C ARG A 359 19.62 -11.46 -19.08
N GLU A 360 19.39 -10.57 -20.04
CA GLU A 360 18.06 -10.37 -20.68
C GLU A 360 17.51 -11.65 -21.32
N LYS A 361 18.38 -12.50 -21.88
CA LYS A 361 17.97 -13.79 -22.46
C LYS A 361 17.37 -14.74 -21.43
N GLU A 362 17.82 -14.66 -20.18
CA GLU A 362 17.24 -15.43 -19.08
C GLU A 362 15.93 -14.82 -18.56
N ALA A 363 15.71 -13.50 -18.72
CA ALA A 363 14.49 -12.82 -18.34
C ALA A 363 13.31 -13.15 -19.27
N ILE A 364 13.58 -13.28 -20.58
CA ILE A 364 12.55 -13.50 -21.62
C ILE A 364 11.62 -14.68 -21.33
N PRO A 365 12.10 -15.88 -20.91
CA PRO A 365 11.23 -16.99 -20.57
C PRO A 365 10.19 -16.67 -19.49
N TYR A 366 10.54 -15.91 -18.48
CA TYR A 366 9.61 -15.52 -17.40
C TYR A 366 8.51 -14.56 -17.90
N LEU A 367 8.87 -13.64 -18.76
CA LEU A 367 7.88 -12.76 -19.44
C LEU A 367 6.98 -13.58 -20.37
N ASN A 368 7.51 -14.57 -21.05
CA ASN A 368 6.76 -15.42 -21.96
C ASN A 368 5.72 -16.29 -21.24
N ILE A 369 5.94 -16.69 -19.98
CA ILE A 369 4.92 -17.39 -19.20
C ILE A 369 3.67 -16.54 -19.06
N VAL A 370 3.81 -15.25 -18.73
CA VAL A 370 2.68 -14.31 -18.60
C VAL A 370 2.02 -14.05 -19.96
N ARG A 371 2.81 -13.89 -21.02
CA ARG A 371 2.31 -13.67 -22.38
C ARG A 371 1.52 -14.86 -22.91
N GLN A 372 2.06 -16.08 -22.75
CA GLN A 372 1.39 -17.30 -23.19
C GLN A 372 0.05 -17.53 -22.49
N ARG A 373 0.00 -17.25 -21.17
CA ARG A 373 -1.27 -17.27 -20.44
C ARG A 373 -2.28 -16.29 -21.02
N ALA A 374 -1.84 -15.14 -21.50
CA ALA A 374 -2.68 -14.13 -22.16
C ALA A 374 -2.96 -14.44 -23.65
N ASN A 375 -2.62 -15.64 -24.13
CA ASN A 375 -2.76 -16.05 -25.54
C ASN A 375 -1.95 -15.19 -26.53
N LEU A 376 -0.77 -14.73 -26.11
CA LEU A 376 0.14 -13.93 -26.91
C LEU A 376 1.36 -14.74 -27.37
N LEU A 377 1.89 -14.37 -28.53
CA LEU A 377 3.13 -14.93 -29.04
C LEU A 377 4.31 -14.66 -28.09
N ALA A 378 5.20 -15.61 -27.97
CA ALA A 378 6.42 -15.47 -27.19
C ALA A 378 7.31 -14.36 -27.76
N LEU A 379 7.97 -13.62 -26.87
CA LEU A 379 9.05 -12.71 -27.23
C LEU A 379 10.24 -13.53 -27.77
N PRO A 380 10.91 -13.07 -28.83
CA PRO A 380 12.08 -13.75 -29.36
C PRO A 380 13.30 -13.57 -28.44
N ASN A 381 14.14 -14.59 -28.34
CA ASN A 381 15.38 -14.56 -27.55
C ASN A 381 16.48 -13.66 -28.16
N THR A 382 16.19 -12.97 -29.26
CA THR A 382 17.11 -12.06 -29.95
C THR A 382 17.01 -10.64 -29.49
N LEU A 383 16.06 -10.33 -28.58
CA LEU A 383 15.93 -8.98 -28.01
C LEU A 383 17.17 -8.60 -27.22
N ASP A 384 17.65 -7.38 -27.43
CA ASP A 384 18.70 -6.78 -26.62
C ASP A 384 18.12 -6.30 -25.26
N LYS A 385 19.00 -5.82 -24.39
CA LYS A 385 18.63 -5.32 -23.04
C LYS A 385 17.55 -4.25 -23.09
N GLN A 386 17.68 -3.25 -23.98
CA GLN A 386 16.74 -2.15 -24.10
C GLN A 386 15.38 -2.62 -24.59
N GLN A 387 15.35 -3.45 -25.62
CA GLN A 387 14.14 -4.04 -26.19
C GLN A 387 13.42 -4.94 -25.18
N THR A 388 14.19 -5.72 -24.40
CA THR A 388 13.63 -6.61 -23.36
C THR A 388 13.01 -5.79 -22.23
N LEU A 389 13.68 -4.69 -21.80
CA LEU A 389 13.14 -3.80 -20.79
C LEU A 389 11.84 -3.12 -21.26
N GLU A 390 11.78 -2.66 -22.49
CA GLU A 390 10.59 -2.05 -23.07
C GLU A 390 9.43 -3.06 -23.19
N ALA A 391 9.73 -4.30 -23.61
CA ALA A 391 8.75 -5.37 -23.65
C ALA A 391 8.22 -5.70 -22.26
N MET A 392 9.10 -5.79 -21.25
CA MET A 392 8.72 -6.01 -19.86
C MET A 392 7.80 -4.90 -19.34
N LEU A 393 8.11 -3.62 -19.56
CA LEU A 393 7.30 -2.49 -19.11
C LEU A 393 5.91 -2.46 -19.77
N LYS A 394 5.82 -2.79 -21.07
CA LYS A 394 4.55 -2.93 -21.79
C LYS A 394 3.74 -4.10 -21.25
N GLU A 395 4.38 -5.22 -20.99
CA GLU A 395 3.72 -6.41 -20.45
C GLU A 395 3.22 -6.18 -19.04
N SER A 396 4.02 -5.51 -18.17
CA SER A 396 3.65 -5.12 -16.82
C SER A 396 2.43 -4.18 -16.82
N GLN A 397 2.36 -3.21 -17.73
CA GLN A 397 1.20 -2.33 -17.86
C GLN A 397 -0.09 -3.11 -18.14
N LYS A 398 -0.08 -4.03 -19.10
CA LYS A 398 -1.24 -4.86 -19.45
C LYS A 398 -1.65 -5.82 -18.33
N GLU A 399 -0.69 -6.28 -17.57
CA GLU A 399 -0.90 -7.22 -16.47
C GLU A 399 -1.47 -6.53 -15.23
N PHE A 400 -0.88 -5.40 -14.83
CA PHE A 400 -1.11 -4.76 -13.53
C PHE A 400 -1.85 -3.43 -13.62
N PHE A 401 -2.53 -3.10 -14.73
CA PHE A 401 -3.24 -1.84 -14.79
C PHE A 401 -4.20 -1.69 -13.60
N LEU A 402 -4.20 -0.51 -13.00
CA LEU A 402 -4.95 -0.13 -11.80
C LEU A 402 -4.64 -0.95 -10.53
N GLU A 403 -3.56 -1.73 -10.52
CA GLU A 403 -3.11 -2.42 -9.32
C GLU A 403 -2.02 -1.60 -8.62
N HIS A 404 -2.38 -0.93 -7.53
CA HIS A 404 -1.48 -0.21 -6.60
C HIS A 404 -0.46 0.71 -7.27
N GLY A 405 -0.83 1.39 -8.38
CA GLY A 405 0.02 2.35 -9.07
C GLY A 405 1.24 1.76 -9.78
N ARG A 406 1.18 0.48 -10.13
CA ARG A 406 2.28 -0.28 -10.73
C ARG A 406 2.91 0.43 -11.92
N ARG A 407 2.09 0.97 -12.84
CA ARG A 407 2.56 1.69 -14.03
C ARG A 407 3.51 2.84 -13.68
N PHE A 408 3.12 3.69 -12.73
CA PHE A 408 3.95 4.81 -12.28
C PHE A 408 5.28 4.34 -11.68
N PHE A 409 5.23 3.37 -10.78
CA PHE A 409 6.42 2.88 -10.08
C PHE A 409 7.40 2.16 -11.01
N ASP A 410 6.91 1.38 -11.95
CA ASP A 410 7.75 0.69 -12.95
C ASP A 410 8.45 1.69 -13.87
N LEU A 411 7.71 2.68 -14.38
CA LEU A 411 8.30 3.73 -15.22
C LEU A 411 9.32 4.56 -14.46
N LYS A 412 9.00 4.96 -13.22
CA LYS A 412 9.89 5.76 -12.37
C LYS A 412 11.20 5.02 -12.09
N ARG A 413 11.12 3.78 -11.61
CA ARG A 413 12.28 2.96 -11.25
C ARG A 413 13.22 2.75 -12.44
N ASN A 414 12.66 2.67 -13.65
CA ASN A 414 13.39 2.45 -14.89
C ASN A 414 13.75 3.73 -15.64
N ASN A 415 13.54 4.92 -15.05
CA ASN A 415 13.78 6.23 -15.68
C ASN A 415 13.02 6.39 -17.02
N LYS A 416 11.78 5.90 -17.10
CA LYS A 416 10.94 5.87 -18.31
C LYS A 416 9.66 6.69 -18.18
N LEU A 417 9.54 7.58 -17.19
CA LEU A 417 8.37 8.43 -17.01
C LEU A 417 8.09 9.33 -18.22
N SER A 418 9.11 9.65 -19.02
CA SER A 418 8.94 10.38 -20.28
C SER A 418 8.04 9.68 -21.30
N LEU A 419 7.83 8.36 -21.18
CA LEU A 419 6.86 7.61 -21.99
C LEU A 419 5.41 8.03 -21.77
N LEU A 420 5.13 8.78 -20.70
CA LEU A 420 3.81 9.34 -20.43
C LEU A 420 3.49 10.57 -21.29
N LYS A 421 4.48 11.30 -21.79
CA LYS A 421 4.30 12.58 -22.51
C LYS A 421 3.26 12.54 -23.64
N PRO A 422 3.16 11.48 -24.48
CA PRO A 422 2.16 11.45 -25.54
C PRO A 422 0.70 11.48 -25.05
N SER A 423 0.41 10.87 -23.91
CA SER A 423 -0.93 10.85 -23.28
C SER A 423 -1.11 11.89 -22.18
N LYS A 424 -0.02 12.45 -21.69
CA LYS A 424 0.08 13.44 -20.60
C LYS A 424 0.90 14.64 -21.03
N PRO A 425 0.34 15.56 -21.84
CA PRO A 425 1.09 16.67 -22.44
C PRO A 425 1.71 17.63 -21.41
N ASN A 426 1.13 17.71 -20.19
CA ASN A 426 1.64 18.55 -19.10
C ASN A 426 2.73 17.86 -18.29
N TRP A 427 3.11 16.63 -18.63
CA TRP A 427 4.13 15.88 -17.89
C TRP A 427 5.50 16.60 -17.90
N GLN A 428 6.05 16.81 -16.72
CA GLN A 428 7.38 17.37 -16.48
C GLN A 428 8.18 16.45 -15.55
N ASP A 429 9.48 16.57 -15.51
CA ASP A 429 10.36 15.70 -14.73
C ASP A 429 10.11 15.83 -13.21
N LYS A 430 9.68 17.00 -12.73
CA LYS A 430 9.26 17.22 -11.34
C LYS A 430 8.12 16.29 -10.91
N HIS A 431 7.25 15.88 -11.82
CA HIS A 431 6.12 14.99 -11.54
C HIS A 431 6.54 13.55 -11.21
N ALA A 432 7.84 13.26 -11.21
CA ALA A 432 8.38 12.02 -10.66
C ALA A 432 8.19 11.89 -9.14
N LEU A 433 7.94 12.99 -8.44
CA LEU A 433 7.59 13.04 -7.00
C LEU A 433 6.30 13.84 -6.83
N PHE A 434 5.53 13.51 -5.80
CA PHE A 434 4.44 14.36 -5.35
C PHE A 434 4.96 15.46 -4.42
N PRO A 435 4.27 16.61 -4.35
CA PRO A 435 4.60 17.63 -3.36
C PRO A 435 4.26 17.13 -1.94
N TYR A 436 5.01 17.58 -0.96
CA TYR A 436 4.58 17.44 0.45
C TYR A 436 3.36 18.34 0.69
N PRO A 437 2.39 17.92 1.54
CA PRO A 437 1.27 18.79 1.86
C PRO A 437 1.73 20.09 2.52
N ASP A 438 1.25 21.23 2.05
CA ASP A 438 1.61 22.55 2.61
C ASP A 438 1.35 22.64 4.11
N LYS A 439 0.24 22.06 4.58
CA LYS A 439 -0.09 22.03 6.01
C LYS A 439 0.99 21.34 6.84
N GLU A 440 1.58 20.27 6.34
CA GLU A 440 2.62 19.53 7.03
C GLU A 440 3.92 20.32 7.11
N ILE A 441 4.30 21.03 6.03
CA ILE A 441 5.46 21.92 6.02
C ILE A 441 5.27 23.10 7.00
N LEU A 442 4.04 23.65 7.09
CA LEU A 442 3.73 24.71 8.04
C LEU A 442 3.85 24.24 9.50
N ILE A 443 3.40 23.01 9.79
CA ILE A 443 3.48 22.43 11.14
C ILE A 443 4.92 22.01 11.47
N ASN A 444 5.64 21.44 10.50
CA ASN A 444 7.01 20.98 10.64
C ASN A 444 7.91 21.56 9.54
N PRO A 445 8.52 22.74 9.77
CA PRO A 445 9.43 23.36 8.80
C PRO A 445 10.66 22.52 8.41
N ASN A 446 10.99 21.48 9.19
CA ASN A 446 12.09 20.56 8.87
C ASN A 446 11.80 19.67 7.64
N LEU A 447 10.56 19.69 7.13
CA LEU A 447 10.20 19.05 5.87
C LEU A 447 10.68 19.84 4.64
N ASN A 448 11.17 21.09 4.81
CA ASN A 448 11.78 21.82 3.72
C ASN A 448 13.14 21.21 3.28
N PRO A 449 13.57 21.39 2.01
CA PRO A 449 12.81 22.04 0.95
C PRO A 449 11.62 21.20 0.46
N GLN A 450 10.59 21.86 -0.11
CA GLN A 450 9.52 21.23 -0.87
C GLN A 450 10.11 20.51 -2.09
N ASN A 451 9.42 19.46 -2.59
CA ASN A 451 9.67 18.95 -3.93
C ASN A 451 9.34 20.04 -4.96
N ASP A 452 9.92 20.01 -6.14
CA ASP A 452 9.89 21.08 -7.17
C ASP A 452 8.46 21.50 -7.64
N TYR A 453 7.63 22.02 -6.71
CA TYR A 453 6.24 22.43 -6.96
C TYR A 453 5.99 23.90 -6.61
#